data_41df73a1ae1ec6f27146681daa95763c
#
_entry.id   41df73a1ae1ec6f27146681daa95763c
#
_cell.length_a   1.000
_cell.length_b   1.000
_cell.length_c   1.000
_cell.angle_alpha   90.00
_cell.angle_beta   90.00
_cell.angle_gamma   90.00
#
_symmetry.space_group_name_H-M   'P 1'
#
loop_
_entity.id
_entity.type
_entity.pdbx_description
1 polymer ?
#
loop_
_entity_poly.entity_id
_entity_poly.type
_entity_poly.pdbx_seq_one_letter_code
_entity_poly.pdbx_strand_id
1 'polypeptide(L)'
;MGVNHSTSRSAVRLALVTNPPPAAPDTPTGVPAGLRLLRSLDRSVLETARDVDLRPMELYALLLLSDCPDGEAVNTRVLADLLAASTSQAKQIALRLAARGYAQRRGSQGSTRLTDEGRKLARHAADALEDEMARRLGDIDRRAVMLGAATLSALAAI
;
A
#
# COMPACT_ATOMS: atom_id res chain seq x y z
N MET A 1 -36.49 21.47 80.86
CA MET A 1 -35.15 21.93 80.41
C MET A 1 -34.73 21.00 79.31
N GLY A 2 -34.98 21.42 78.12
CA GLY A 2 -34.67 20.64 76.92
C GLY A 2 -33.76 21.45 76.06
N VAL A 3 -32.58 20.91 75.69
CA VAL A 3 -31.62 21.53 74.83
C VAL A 3 -31.70 20.87 73.47
N ASN A 4 -32.22 21.61 72.49
CA ASN A 4 -32.28 21.22 71.11
C ASN A 4 -30.88 21.40 70.45
N HIS A 5 -30.24 20.32 70.07
CA HIS A 5 -29.11 20.33 69.14
C HIS A 5 -29.56 20.14 67.69
N SER A 6 -29.69 21.25 67.01
CA SER A 6 -29.87 21.28 65.55
C SER A 6 -28.57 21.04 64.84
N THR A 7 -28.39 19.84 64.30
CA THR A 7 -27.22 19.49 63.51
C THR A 7 -27.48 19.83 62.05
N SER A 8 -26.95 20.96 61.63
CA SER A 8 -26.97 21.37 60.23
C SER A 8 -26.01 20.50 59.41
N ARG A 9 -26.59 19.60 58.61
CA ARG A 9 -25.82 18.83 57.61
C ARG A 9 -25.67 19.68 56.36
N SER A 10 -24.54 20.34 56.24
CA SER A 10 -24.11 20.94 54.97
C SER A 10 -23.83 19.84 53.97
N ALA A 11 -24.75 19.66 53.04
CA ALA A 11 -24.55 18.80 51.87
C ALA A 11 -23.58 19.51 50.90
N VAL A 12 -22.33 19.11 50.94
CA VAL A 12 -21.35 19.48 49.90
C VAL A 12 -21.75 18.77 48.62
N ARG A 13 -22.41 19.50 47.74
CA ARG A 13 -22.65 19.04 46.35
C ARG A 13 -21.35 19.07 45.58
N LEU A 14 -20.63 17.95 45.50
CA LEU A 14 -19.56 17.74 44.55
C LEU A 14 -20.16 17.74 43.14
N ALA A 15 -20.13 18.89 42.49
CA ALA A 15 -20.36 18.97 41.05
C ALA A 15 -19.21 18.23 40.35
N LEU A 16 -19.42 16.98 40.01
CA LEU A 16 -18.59 16.26 39.03
C LEU A 16 -18.74 17.00 37.71
N VAL A 17 -17.80 17.90 37.44
CA VAL A 17 -17.55 18.41 36.09
C VAL A 17 -17.01 17.23 35.28
N THR A 18 -17.91 16.46 34.70
CA THR A 18 -17.53 15.49 33.67
C THR A 18 -17.12 16.29 32.42
N ASN A 19 -15.82 16.59 32.34
CA ASN A 19 -15.29 16.97 31.05
C ASN A 19 -15.59 15.84 30.04
N PRO A 20 -16.29 16.11 28.95
CA PRO A 20 -16.44 15.11 27.92
C PRO A 20 -15.02 14.68 27.48
N PRO A 21 -14.79 13.39 27.25
CA PRO A 21 -13.49 12.95 26.74
C PRO A 21 -13.17 13.76 25.48
N PRO A 22 -11.88 14.12 25.27
CA PRO A 22 -11.48 14.83 24.06
C PRO A 22 -12.01 14.03 22.86
N ALA A 23 -12.72 14.72 21.96
CA ALA A 23 -13.21 14.11 20.73
C ALA A 23 -12.05 13.35 20.10
N ALA A 24 -12.26 12.04 19.90
CA ALA A 24 -11.28 11.25 19.17
C ALA A 24 -11.00 11.97 17.85
N PRO A 25 -9.74 12.10 17.40
CA PRO A 25 -9.45 12.74 16.14
C PRO A 25 -10.33 12.07 15.09
N ASP A 26 -11.05 12.90 14.31
CA ASP A 26 -11.94 12.46 13.24
C ASP A 26 -11.18 11.50 12.33
N THR A 27 -11.19 10.23 12.70
CA THR A 27 -10.63 9.18 11.86
C THR A 27 -11.59 9.10 10.69
N PRO A 28 -11.11 9.41 9.46
CA PRO A 28 -11.98 9.40 8.30
C PRO A 28 -12.40 7.96 8.02
N THR A 29 -13.51 7.55 8.62
CA THR A 29 -14.09 6.23 8.47
C THR A 29 -14.99 6.22 7.25
N GLY A 30 -14.76 5.27 6.34
CA GLY A 30 -15.67 4.97 5.25
C GLY A 30 -15.07 5.03 3.85
N VAL A 31 -15.90 4.77 2.85
CA VAL A 31 -15.56 4.74 1.42
C VAL A 31 -14.75 5.97 0.95
N PRO A 32 -15.07 7.22 1.38
CA PRO A 32 -14.28 8.39 0.99
C PRO A 32 -12.83 8.36 1.47
N ALA A 33 -12.55 7.76 2.63
CA ALA A 33 -11.20 7.62 3.15
C ALA A 33 -10.41 6.57 2.36
N GLY A 34 -11.03 5.43 2.07
CA GLY A 34 -10.46 4.40 1.21
C GLY A 34 -10.13 4.91 -0.19
N LEU A 35 -11.04 5.68 -0.80
CA LEU A 35 -10.79 6.29 -2.12
C LEU A 35 -9.64 7.31 -2.10
N ARG A 36 -9.50 8.09 -1.01
CA ARG A 36 -8.35 9.00 -0.87
C ARG A 36 -7.04 8.24 -0.77
N LEU A 37 -7.03 7.15 0.00
CA LEU A 37 -5.86 6.28 0.11
C LEU A 37 -5.48 5.68 -1.24
N LEU A 38 -6.43 5.09 -1.97
CA LEU A 38 -6.19 4.55 -3.31
C LEU A 38 -5.60 5.60 -4.26
N ARG A 39 -6.19 6.80 -4.30
CA ARG A 39 -5.66 7.90 -5.12
C ARG A 39 -4.25 8.34 -4.70
N SER A 40 -3.94 8.28 -3.41
CA SER A 40 -2.60 8.57 -2.92
C SER A 40 -1.60 7.53 -3.40
N LEU A 41 -1.96 6.24 -3.32
CA LEU A 41 -1.14 5.14 -3.83
C LEU A 41 -0.92 5.23 -5.34
N ASP A 42 -1.99 5.46 -6.11
CA ASP A 42 -1.88 5.65 -7.57
C ASP A 42 -0.90 6.77 -7.92
N ARG A 43 -0.96 7.89 -7.18
CA ARG A 43 -0.05 9.01 -7.40
C ARG A 43 1.40 8.64 -7.07
N SER A 44 1.64 7.92 -5.98
CA SER A 44 2.98 7.44 -5.62
C SER A 44 3.57 6.55 -6.71
N VAL A 45 2.76 5.62 -7.25
CA VAL A 45 3.17 4.77 -8.37
C VAL A 45 3.50 5.58 -9.62
N LEU A 46 2.67 6.59 -9.95
CA LEU A 46 2.90 7.45 -11.11
C LEU A 46 4.19 8.27 -10.99
N GLU A 47 4.50 8.79 -9.82
CA GLU A 47 5.71 9.56 -9.55
C GLU A 47 6.93 8.66 -9.60
N THR A 48 6.93 7.54 -8.86
CA THR A 48 8.03 6.55 -8.91
C THR A 48 8.29 6.04 -10.33
N ALA A 49 7.23 5.75 -11.10
CA ALA A 49 7.38 5.31 -12.48
C ALA A 49 8.08 6.37 -13.36
N ARG A 50 7.78 7.65 -13.15
CA ARG A 50 8.48 8.77 -13.85
C ARG A 50 9.94 8.87 -13.46
N ASP A 51 10.24 8.74 -12.16
CA ASP A 51 11.61 8.85 -11.63
C ASP A 51 12.53 7.76 -12.18
N VAL A 52 11.99 6.55 -12.42
CA VAL A 52 12.72 5.45 -13.04
C VAL A 52 12.51 5.35 -14.56
N ASP A 53 11.89 6.35 -15.18
CA ASP A 53 11.59 6.41 -16.61
C ASP A 53 10.82 5.18 -17.13
N LEU A 54 9.83 4.71 -16.37
CA LEU A 54 8.93 3.62 -16.75
C LEU A 54 7.49 4.12 -16.88
N ARG A 55 6.68 3.38 -17.65
CA ARG A 55 5.23 3.53 -17.56
C ARG A 55 4.72 2.83 -16.30
N PRO A 56 3.60 3.27 -15.70
CA PRO A 56 3.08 2.66 -14.47
C PRO A 56 2.92 1.14 -14.57
N MET A 57 2.36 0.63 -15.67
CA MET A 57 2.19 -0.81 -15.89
C MET A 57 3.52 -1.56 -16.09
N GLU A 58 4.57 -0.89 -16.58
CA GLU A 58 5.92 -1.45 -16.66
C GLU A 58 6.56 -1.53 -15.27
N LEU A 59 6.34 -0.51 -14.44
CA LEU A 59 6.75 -0.53 -13.03
C LEU A 59 6.06 -1.67 -12.27
N TYR A 60 4.73 -1.82 -12.39
CA TYR A 60 4.01 -2.94 -11.79
C TYR A 60 4.57 -4.29 -12.23
N ALA A 61 4.78 -4.47 -13.53
CA ALA A 61 5.35 -5.71 -14.05
C ALA A 61 6.76 -5.97 -13.51
N LEU A 62 7.59 -4.93 -13.41
CA LEU A 62 8.94 -5.02 -12.88
C LEU A 62 8.93 -5.47 -11.40
N LEU A 63 8.09 -4.86 -10.56
CA LEU A 63 7.96 -5.21 -9.15
C LEU A 63 7.40 -6.62 -8.97
N LEU A 64 6.32 -7.00 -9.68
CA LEU A 64 5.76 -8.35 -9.63
C LEU A 64 6.76 -9.44 -10.07
N LEU A 65 7.56 -9.16 -11.10
CA LEU A 65 8.61 -10.08 -11.54
C LEU A 65 9.77 -10.17 -10.54
N SER A 66 9.99 -9.15 -9.71
CA SER A 66 11.03 -9.19 -8.68
C SER A 66 10.65 -10.04 -7.47
N ASP A 67 9.35 -10.20 -7.20
CA ASP A 67 8.83 -11.04 -6.13
C ASP A 67 8.89 -12.54 -6.46
N CYS A 68 9.16 -12.88 -7.74
CA CYS A 68 9.31 -14.27 -8.13
C CYS A 68 10.67 -14.82 -7.67
N PRO A 69 10.74 -16.11 -7.26
CA PRO A 69 12.01 -16.73 -6.88
C PRO A 69 13.10 -16.52 -7.92
N ASP A 70 14.34 -16.37 -7.45
CA ASP A 70 15.49 -16.05 -8.31
C ASP A 70 15.63 -17.03 -9.48
N GLY A 71 15.60 -16.46 -10.67
CA GLY A 71 15.75 -17.20 -11.94
C GLY A 71 14.48 -17.83 -12.49
N GLU A 72 13.37 -17.78 -11.77
CA GLU A 72 12.09 -18.27 -12.28
C GLU A 72 11.54 -17.32 -13.36
N ALA A 73 11.07 -17.90 -14.46
CA ALA A 73 10.51 -17.16 -15.58
C ALA A 73 8.98 -17.25 -15.55
N VAL A 74 8.31 -16.12 -15.45
CA VAL A 74 6.85 -16.02 -15.41
C VAL A 74 6.28 -16.13 -16.81
N ASN A 75 5.31 -17.03 -17.00
CA ASN A 75 4.57 -17.16 -18.26
C ASN A 75 3.77 -15.88 -18.53
N THR A 76 3.65 -15.50 -19.81
CA THR A 76 2.91 -14.28 -20.22
C THR A 76 1.46 -14.27 -19.73
N ARG A 77 0.79 -15.44 -19.65
CA ARG A 77 -0.58 -15.54 -19.15
C ARG A 77 -0.64 -15.24 -17.65
N VAL A 78 0.27 -15.83 -16.86
CA VAL A 78 0.36 -15.57 -15.42
C VAL A 78 0.67 -14.08 -15.18
N LEU A 79 1.59 -13.51 -15.96
CA LEU A 79 1.89 -12.07 -15.87
C LEU A 79 0.65 -11.20 -16.21
N ALA A 80 -0.17 -11.61 -17.17
CA ALA A 80 -1.40 -10.93 -17.51
C ALA A 80 -2.41 -10.97 -16.35
N ASP A 81 -2.58 -12.14 -15.74
CA ASP A 81 -3.47 -12.33 -14.57
C ASP A 81 -3.01 -11.47 -13.38
N LEU A 82 -1.70 -11.48 -13.07
CA LEU A 82 -1.11 -10.65 -12.01
C LEU A 82 -1.28 -9.14 -12.24
N LEU A 83 -1.21 -8.70 -13.50
CA LEU A 83 -1.38 -7.30 -13.88
C LEU A 83 -2.85 -6.88 -14.07
N ALA A 84 -3.80 -7.79 -13.90
CA ALA A 84 -5.20 -7.60 -14.27
C ALA A 84 -5.34 -7.02 -15.69
N ALA A 85 -4.54 -7.53 -16.64
CA ALA A 85 -4.42 -7.05 -18.02
C ALA A 85 -4.69 -8.17 -19.03
N SER A 86 -4.89 -7.80 -20.29
CA SER A 86 -4.95 -8.81 -21.34
C SER A 86 -3.58 -9.44 -21.62
N THR A 87 -3.56 -10.68 -22.10
CA THR A 87 -2.31 -11.37 -22.50
C THR A 87 -1.51 -10.56 -23.54
N SER A 88 -2.23 -9.86 -24.44
CA SER A 88 -1.58 -8.98 -25.42
C SER A 88 -0.87 -7.79 -24.75
N GLN A 89 -1.52 -7.16 -23.77
CA GLN A 89 -0.91 -6.06 -23.00
C GLN A 89 0.29 -6.54 -22.19
N ALA A 90 0.16 -7.65 -21.47
CA ALA A 90 1.28 -8.25 -20.72
C ALA A 90 2.46 -8.58 -21.63
N LYS A 91 2.19 -9.15 -22.83
CA LYS A 91 3.23 -9.39 -23.84
C LYS A 91 3.94 -8.11 -24.27
N GLN A 92 3.20 -7.03 -24.52
CA GLN A 92 3.77 -5.73 -24.91
C GLN A 92 4.61 -5.12 -23.79
N ILE A 93 4.16 -5.22 -22.55
CA ILE A 93 4.91 -4.76 -21.37
C ILE A 93 6.23 -5.54 -21.26
N ALA A 94 6.18 -6.87 -21.32
CA ALA A 94 7.36 -7.72 -21.27
C ALA A 94 8.33 -7.44 -22.40
N LEU A 95 7.85 -7.16 -23.62
CA LEU A 95 8.69 -6.78 -24.77
C LEU A 95 9.39 -5.43 -24.54
N ARG A 96 8.68 -4.44 -23.98
CA ARG A 96 9.28 -3.13 -23.67
C ARG A 96 10.33 -3.23 -22.58
N LEU A 97 10.08 -3.98 -21.51
CA LEU A 97 11.09 -4.25 -20.47
C LEU A 97 12.32 -4.97 -21.06
N ALA A 98 12.11 -5.93 -21.96
CA ALA A 98 13.19 -6.64 -22.63
C ALA A 98 13.99 -5.73 -23.58
N ALA A 99 13.33 -4.87 -24.36
CA ALA A 99 13.97 -3.89 -25.24
C ALA A 99 14.86 -2.90 -24.46
N ARG A 100 14.53 -2.64 -23.21
CA ARG A 100 15.33 -1.78 -22.29
C ARG A 100 16.39 -2.56 -21.49
N GLY A 101 16.50 -3.86 -21.72
CA GLY A 101 17.48 -4.71 -21.04
C GLY A 101 17.09 -5.12 -19.61
N TYR A 102 15.88 -4.77 -19.12
CA TYR A 102 15.44 -5.08 -17.76
C TYR A 102 14.85 -6.48 -17.61
N ALA A 103 14.42 -7.09 -18.73
CA ALA A 103 13.90 -8.45 -18.73
C ALA A 103 14.47 -9.28 -19.87
N GLN A 104 14.41 -10.60 -19.71
CA GLN A 104 14.71 -11.57 -20.76
C GLN A 104 13.47 -12.43 -21.00
N ARG A 105 13.19 -12.68 -22.30
CA ARG A 105 12.10 -13.59 -22.70
C ARG A 105 12.70 -14.88 -23.21
N ARG A 106 12.11 -16.02 -22.79
CA ARG A 106 12.54 -17.35 -23.20
C ARG A 106 11.35 -18.20 -23.68
N GLY A 107 11.65 -19.09 -24.60
CA GLY A 107 10.71 -20.09 -25.10
C GLY A 107 9.61 -19.55 -26.01
N SER A 108 8.91 -20.47 -26.68
CA SER A 108 7.80 -20.19 -27.60
C SER A 108 6.57 -19.58 -26.86
N GLN A 109 6.40 -19.91 -25.59
CA GLN A 109 5.32 -19.36 -24.74
C GLN A 109 5.64 -17.99 -24.13
N GLY A 110 6.85 -17.44 -24.39
CA GLY A 110 7.20 -16.09 -24.02
C GLY A 110 7.34 -15.87 -22.51
N SER A 111 7.88 -16.86 -21.77
CA SER A 111 8.18 -16.66 -20.35
C SER A 111 9.19 -15.53 -20.14
N THR A 112 8.96 -14.70 -19.14
CA THR A 112 9.71 -13.48 -18.84
C THR A 112 10.35 -13.58 -17.47
N ARG A 113 11.62 -13.22 -17.36
CA ARG A 113 12.34 -13.07 -16.08
C ARG A 113 13.12 -11.76 -16.10
N LEU A 114 13.43 -11.23 -14.91
CA LEU A 114 14.29 -10.05 -14.82
C LEU A 114 15.76 -10.40 -15.11
N THR A 115 16.44 -9.44 -15.67
CA THR A 115 17.91 -9.40 -15.71
C THR A 115 18.45 -8.89 -14.38
N ASP A 116 19.78 -8.91 -14.17
CA ASP A 116 20.40 -8.32 -13.00
C ASP A 116 20.12 -6.80 -12.92
N GLU A 117 20.16 -6.13 -14.08
CA GLU A 117 19.80 -4.71 -14.17
C GLU A 117 18.33 -4.48 -13.85
N GLY A 118 17.43 -5.35 -14.35
CA GLY A 118 16.01 -5.29 -13.98
C GLY A 118 15.78 -5.48 -12.49
N ARG A 119 16.50 -6.41 -11.84
CA ARG A 119 16.41 -6.61 -10.39
C ARG A 119 16.94 -5.43 -9.59
N LYS A 120 18.04 -4.80 -10.03
CA LYS A 120 18.54 -3.57 -9.40
C LYS A 120 17.54 -2.43 -9.50
N LEU A 121 16.96 -2.24 -10.69
CA LEU A 121 15.94 -1.22 -10.91
C LEU A 121 14.69 -1.49 -10.08
N ALA A 122 14.24 -2.76 -9.99
CA ALA A 122 13.09 -3.13 -9.18
C ALA A 122 13.29 -2.79 -7.70
N ARG A 123 14.45 -3.11 -7.12
CA ARG A 123 14.79 -2.74 -5.74
C ARG A 123 14.77 -1.23 -5.53
N HIS A 124 15.46 -0.49 -6.41
CA HIS A 124 15.48 0.97 -6.33
C HIS A 124 14.08 1.57 -6.43
N ALA A 125 13.24 1.05 -7.32
CA ALA A 125 11.86 1.50 -7.47
C ALA A 125 10.99 1.13 -6.26
N ALA A 126 11.21 -0.04 -5.66
CA ALA A 126 10.51 -0.45 -4.44
C ALA A 126 10.85 0.48 -3.26
N ASP A 127 12.12 0.75 -3.04
CA ASP A 127 12.60 1.67 -1.99
C ASP A 127 12.02 3.09 -2.21
N ALA A 128 12.08 3.61 -3.43
CA ALA A 128 11.52 4.91 -3.77
C ALA A 128 9.99 4.98 -3.57
N LEU A 129 9.28 3.90 -3.90
CA LEU A 129 7.84 3.81 -3.69
C LEU A 129 7.49 3.76 -2.20
N GLU A 130 8.24 2.99 -1.40
CA GLU A 130 8.07 2.96 0.06
C GLU A 130 8.30 4.33 0.69
N ASP A 131 9.35 5.04 0.30
CA ASP A 131 9.67 6.37 0.80
C ASP A 131 8.58 7.40 0.42
N GLU A 132 8.08 7.33 -0.81
CA GLU A 132 6.99 8.20 -1.27
C GLU A 132 5.69 7.90 -0.55
N MET A 133 5.36 6.63 -0.36
CA MET A 133 4.20 6.22 0.42
C MET A 133 4.32 6.68 1.88
N ALA A 134 5.48 6.53 2.50
CA ALA A 134 5.74 6.99 3.88
C ALA A 134 5.54 8.51 4.01
N ARG A 135 6.04 9.29 3.05
CA ARG A 135 5.86 10.75 3.01
C ARG A 135 4.39 11.15 2.87
N ARG A 136 3.60 10.44 2.07
CA ARG A 136 2.17 10.78 1.82
C ARG A 136 1.24 10.32 2.91
N LEU A 137 1.54 9.21 3.54
CA LEU A 137 0.71 8.63 4.59
C LEU A 137 1.00 9.26 5.95
N GLY A 138 2.09 10.07 6.05
CA GLY A 138 2.50 10.68 7.31
C GLY A 138 2.74 9.62 8.40
N ASP A 139 2.37 9.94 9.64
CA ASP A 139 2.50 9.04 10.80
C ASP A 139 1.46 7.89 10.81
N ILE A 140 0.81 7.60 9.70
CA ILE A 140 0.02 6.37 9.61
C ILE A 140 1.01 5.22 9.81
N ASP A 141 0.83 4.52 10.93
CA ASP A 141 1.70 3.46 11.38
C ASP A 141 2.03 2.51 10.21
N ARG A 142 3.31 2.43 9.86
CA ARG A 142 3.83 1.53 8.81
C ARG A 142 3.32 0.09 9.00
N ARG A 143 3.09 -0.32 10.27
CA ARG A 143 2.48 -1.60 10.62
C ARG A 143 1.03 -1.71 10.14
N ALA A 144 0.24 -0.63 10.21
CA ALA A 144 -1.15 -0.63 9.74
C ALA A 144 -1.22 -0.79 8.22
N VAL A 145 -0.31 -0.15 7.48
CA VAL A 145 -0.20 -0.31 6.02
C VAL A 145 0.22 -1.73 5.66
N MET A 146 1.22 -2.28 6.33
CA MET A 146 1.69 -3.66 6.10
C MET A 146 0.62 -4.70 6.45
N LEU A 147 -0.10 -4.52 7.55
CA LEU A 147 -1.24 -5.36 7.92
C LEU A 147 -2.37 -5.27 6.89
N GLY A 148 -2.68 -4.07 6.42
CA GLY A 148 -3.67 -3.85 5.36
C GLY A 148 -3.28 -4.54 4.05
N ALA A 149 -2.03 -4.41 3.63
CA ALA A 149 -1.50 -5.08 2.44
C ALA A 149 -1.54 -6.61 2.57
N ALA A 150 -1.13 -7.16 3.73
CA ALA A 150 -1.18 -8.59 4.00
C ALA A 150 -2.62 -9.12 4.00
N THR A 151 -3.57 -8.37 4.57
CA THR A 151 -5.00 -8.73 4.58
C THR A 151 -5.58 -8.73 3.17
N LEU A 152 -5.25 -7.72 2.35
CA LEU A 152 -5.68 -7.65 0.95
C LEU A 152 -5.09 -8.80 0.11
N SER A 153 -3.82 -9.14 0.33
CA SER A 153 -3.18 -10.29 -0.33
C SER A 153 -3.82 -11.62 0.06
N ALA A 154 -4.19 -11.80 1.33
CA ALA A 154 -4.89 -13.00 1.80
C ALA A 154 -6.30 -13.10 1.20
N LEU A 155 -7.02 -11.98 1.05
CA LEU A 155 -8.34 -11.96 0.40
C LEU A 155 -8.27 -12.23 -1.10
N ALA A 156 -7.19 -11.81 -1.76
CA ALA A 156 -6.98 -12.06 -3.19
C ALA A 156 -6.58 -13.51 -3.51
N ALA A 157 -6.21 -14.30 -2.50
CA ALA A 157 -5.83 -15.71 -2.62
C ALA A 157 -7.00 -16.70 -2.42
N ILE A 158 -8.21 -16.20 -2.15
CA ILE A 158 -9.46 -16.99 -2.03
C ILE A 158 -10.18 -17.02 -3.38
#